data_b721701e35534dc3a350fd981dcbc757
#
_entry.id   b721701e35534dc3a350fd981dcbc757
#
_cell.length_a   1.000
_cell.length_b   1.000
_cell.length_c   1.000
_cell.angle_alpha   90.00
_cell.angle_beta   90.00
_cell.angle_gamma   90.00
#
_symmetry.space_group_name_H-M   'P 1'
#
loop_
_entity.id
_entity.type
_entity.pdbx_description
1 polymer ?
#
loop_
_entity_poly.entity_id
_entity_poly.type
_entity_poly.pdbx_seq_one_letter_code
_entity_poly.pdbx_strand_id
1 'polypeptide(L)'
;MNMQLSAKYKAVEEILAKVIQDQYPADNIIKEYMRSRKYIGSKDRKFIINTVWDIVRHRSRLEFDCNECNARMLLLTYLKDEDFDIAADGSEYGLASLTTDEKYKLQHLNQDPYPNHLIL
;
A
#
# COMPACT_ATOMS: atom_id res chain seq x y z
N MET A 1 14.16 8.66 16.13
CA MET A 1 14.22 9.25 14.79
C MET A 1 12.98 8.81 14.01
N ASN A 2 12.26 9.78 13.43
CA ASN A 2 11.03 9.48 12.71
C ASN A 2 11.33 9.09 11.27
N MET A 3 10.62 8.10 10.77
CA MET A 3 10.73 7.72 9.36
C MET A 3 10.03 8.77 8.49
N GLN A 4 10.56 8.99 7.30
CA GLN A 4 9.86 9.80 6.31
C GLN A 4 8.63 9.05 5.80
N LEU A 5 7.66 9.79 5.28
CA LEU A 5 6.41 9.20 4.82
C LEU A 5 6.63 8.14 3.73
N SER A 6 7.50 8.43 2.76
CA SER A 6 7.82 7.46 1.70
C SER A 6 8.44 6.18 2.25
N ALA A 7 9.25 6.28 3.30
CA ALA A 7 9.84 5.11 3.95
C ALA A 7 8.76 4.27 4.65
N LYS A 8 7.77 4.91 5.27
CA LYS A 8 6.65 4.19 5.87
C LYS A 8 5.83 3.46 4.82
N TYR A 9 5.57 4.09 3.70
CA TYR A 9 4.83 3.44 2.60
C TYR A 9 5.66 2.32 1.95
N LYS A 10 6.98 2.46 1.91
CA LYS A 10 7.83 1.36 1.45
C LYS A 10 7.66 0.14 2.35
N ALA A 11 7.61 0.35 3.67
CA ALA A 11 7.36 -0.73 4.61
C ALA A 11 5.98 -1.36 4.39
N VAL A 12 4.96 -0.54 4.13
CA VAL A 12 3.61 -1.04 3.81
C VAL A 12 3.65 -1.92 2.56
N GLU A 13 4.34 -1.46 1.51
CA GLU A 13 4.49 -2.24 0.28
C GLU A 13 5.12 -3.60 0.54
N GLU A 14 6.20 -3.63 1.32
CA GLU A 14 6.91 -4.87 1.63
C GLU A 14 6.03 -5.84 2.41
N ILE A 15 5.28 -5.35 3.37
CA ILE A 15 4.35 -6.18 4.13
C ILE A 15 3.23 -6.72 3.24
N LEU A 16 2.64 -5.85 2.40
CA LEU A 16 1.57 -6.26 1.49
C LEU A 16 2.04 -7.32 0.50
N ALA A 17 3.26 -7.21 -0.01
CA ALA A 17 3.81 -8.20 -0.92
C ALA A 17 3.83 -9.58 -0.26
N LYS A 18 4.20 -9.65 1.01
CA LYS A 18 4.20 -10.90 1.75
C LYS A 18 2.80 -11.41 2.04
N VAL A 19 1.89 -10.51 2.40
CA VAL A 19 0.48 -10.88 2.66
C VAL A 19 -0.16 -11.48 1.41
N ILE A 20 0.13 -10.92 0.25
CA ILE A 20 -0.41 -11.42 -1.02
C ILE A 20 0.23 -12.75 -1.41
N GLN A 21 1.54 -12.86 -1.24
CA GLN A 21 2.30 -14.02 -1.68
C GLN A 21 2.16 -15.21 -0.73
N ASP A 22 2.18 -14.96 0.57
CA ASP A 22 2.17 -16.02 1.58
C ASP A 22 0.75 -16.28 2.04
N GLN A 23 0.48 -17.54 2.42
CA GLN A 23 -0.83 -17.93 2.94
C GLN A 23 -0.90 -17.79 4.47
N TYR A 24 0.08 -17.14 5.07
CA TYR A 24 0.08 -16.91 6.50
C TYR A 24 -0.84 -15.76 6.88
N PRO A 25 -1.42 -15.79 8.08
CA PRO A 25 -2.24 -14.67 8.55
C PRO A 25 -1.45 -13.37 8.54
N ALA A 26 -2.11 -12.29 8.14
CA ALA A 26 -1.47 -10.98 8.01
C ALA A 26 -0.83 -10.51 9.32
N ASP A 27 -1.46 -10.81 10.47
CA ASP A 27 -0.91 -10.39 11.76
C ASP A 27 0.43 -11.05 12.07
N ASN A 28 0.61 -12.31 11.66
CA ASN A 28 1.90 -13.00 11.84
C ASN A 28 2.98 -12.37 10.97
N ILE A 29 2.63 -12.01 9.73
CA ILE A 29 3.55 -11.35 8.80
C ILE A 29 3.98 -10.00 9.37
N ILE A 30 3.03 -9.23 9.88
CA ILE A 30 3.30 -7.93 10.49
C ILE A 30 4.22 -8.07 11.70
N LYS A 31 3.93 -9.02 12.57
CA LYS A 31 4.76 -9.27 13.76
C LYS A 31 6.20 -9.61 13.40
N GLU A 32 6.37 -10.51 12.43
CA GLU A 32 7.71 -10.89 11.96
C GLU A 32 8.44 -9.71 11.36
N TYR A 33 7.76 -8.95 10.53
CA TYR A 33 8.36 -7.77 9.90
C TYR A 33 8.85 -6.78 10.96
N MET A 34 8.01 -6.48 11.94
CA MET A 34 8.35 -5.51 12.98
C MET A 34 9.42 -6.05 13.94
N ARG A 35 9.42 -7.35 14.21
CA ARG A 35 10.42 -7.98 15.08
C ARG A 35 11.81 -7.80 14.53
N SER A 36 11.99 -7.93 13.23
CA SER A 36 13.28 -7.81 12.57
C SER A 36 13.71 -6.36 12.36
N ARG A 37 12.82 -5.40 12.62
CA ARG A 37 13.06 -3.97 12.35
C ARG A 37 12.81 -3.14 13.61
N LYS A 38 13.64 -3.38 14.64
CA LYS A 38 13.47 -2.73 15.94
C LYS A 38 13.70 -1.22 15.89
N TYR A 39 14.35 -0.72 14.84
CA TYR A 39 14.57 0.71 14.66
C TYR A 39 13.28 1.48 14.40
N ILE A 40 12.19 0.81 14.02
CA ILE A 40 10.93 1.49 13.75
C ILE A 40 10.29 1.86 15.09
N GLY A 41 10.10 3.16 15.31
CA GLY A 41 9.50 3.66 16.54
C GLY A 41 8.00 3.36 16.64
N SER A 42 7.45 3.55 17.82
CA SER A 42 6.05 3.15 18.10
C SER A 42 5.03 3.90 17.25
N LYS A 43 5.23 5.20 17.00
CA LYS A 43 4.34 5.97 16.15
C LYS A 43 4.36 5.48 14.71
N ASP A 44 5.56 5.22 14.20
CA ASP A 44 5.72 4.74 12.83
C ASP A 44 5.17 3.33 12.67
N ARG A 45 5.37 2.47 13.67
CA ARG A 45 4.77 1.12 13.68
C ARG A 45 3.25 1.21 13.58
N LYS A 46 2.66 2.07 14.39
CA LYS A 46 1.21 2.21 14.42
C LYS A 46 0.69 2.69 13.06
N PHE A 47 1.35 3.67 12.46
CA PHE A 47 0.98 4.17 11.14
C PHE A 47 1.04 3.06 10.09
N ILE A 48 2.16 2.32 10.05
CA ILE A 48 2.38 1.25 9.08
C ILE A 48 1.34 0.15 9.25
N ILE A 49 1.13 -0.30 10.49
CA ILE A 49 0.20 -1.39 10.79
C ILE A 49 -1.23 -0.97 10.43
N ASN A 50 -1.64 0.22 10.81
CA ASN A 50 -2.98 0.71 10.51
C ASN A 50 -3.21 0.84 9.01
N THR A 51 -2.20 1.29 8.28
CA THR A 51 -2.28 1.42 6.81
C THR A 51 -2.43 0.04 6.15
N VAL A 52 -1.62 -0.93 6.58
CA VAL A 52 -1.70 -2.30 6.06
C VAL A 52 -3.11 -2.86 6.30
N TRP A 53 -3.62 -2.76 7.52
CA TRP A 53 -4.94 -3.28 7.83
C TRP A 53 -6.05 -2.58 7.05
N ASP A 54 -5.91 -1.28 6.84
CA ASP A 54 -6.87 -0.51 6.07
C ASP A 54 -6.94 -1.01 4.63
N ILE A 55 -5.78 -1.24 4.03
CA ILE A 55 -5.70 -1.78 2.66
C ILE A 55 -6.26 -3.20 2.61
N VAL A 56 -5.92 -4.05 3.56
CA VAL A 56 -6.41 -5.43 3.62
C VAL A 56 -7.94 -5.45 3.74
N ARG A 57 -8.51 -4.60 4.57
CA ARG A 57 -9.95 -4.52 4.73
C ARG A 57 -10.68 -4.07 3.46
N HIS A 58 -10.02 -3.25 2.65
CA HIS A 58 -10.62 -2.71 1.43
C HIS A 58 -10.07 -3.38 0.17
N ARG A 59 -9.42 -4.53 0.33
CA ARG A 59 -8.71 -5.18 -0.76
C ARG A 59 -9.61 -5.46 -1.96
N SER A 60 -10.81 -5.99 -1.73
CA SER A 60 -11.72 -6.32 -2.83
C SER A 60 -12.08 -5.09 -3.66
N ARG A 61 -12.33 -3.96 -2.99
CA ARG A 61 -12.65 -2.72 -3.68
C ARG A 61 -11.45 -2.19 -4.45
N LEU A 62 -10.27 -2.23 -3.83
CA LEU A 62 -9.05 -1.78 -4.49
C LEU A 62 -8.73 -2.64 -5.70
N GLU A 63 -8.92 -3.95 -5.60
CA GLU A 63 -8.72 -4.86 -6.73
C GLU A 63 -9.71 -4.61 -7.85
N PHE A 64 -10.92 -4.18 -7.52
CA PHE A 64 -11.89 -3.78 -8.53
C PHE A 64 -11.42 -2.53 -9.28
N ASP A 65 -10.82 -1.57 -8.56
CA ASP A 65 -10.39 -0.31 -9.15
C ASP A 65 -9.13 -0.46 -9.99
N CYS A 66 -8.22 -1.35 -9.63
CA CYS A 66 -6.97 -1.54 -10.37
C CYS A 66 -7.03 -2.81 -11.23
N ASN A 67 -6.45 -2.73 -12.43
CA ASN A 67 -6.46 -3.86 -13.36
C ASN A 67 -5.37 -4.88 -13.07
N GLU A 68 -4.27 -4.44 -12.48
CA GLU A 68 -3.15 -5.30 -12.10
C GLU A 68 -2.89 -5.11 -10.62
N CYS A 69 -3.28 -6.10 -9.83
CA CYS A 69 -3.33 -5.94 -8.38
C CYS A 69 -2.16 -6.62 -7.69
N ASN A 70 -0.94 -6.15 -7.98
CA ASN A 70 0.20 -6.48 -7.14
C ASN A 70 0.23 -5.55 -5.93
N ALA A 71 1.11 -5.82 -4.98
CA ALA A 71 1.19 -5.04 -3.75
C ALA A 71 1.39 -3.55 -4.03
N ARG A 72 2.26 -3.24 -4.97
CA ARG A 72 2.55 -1.84 -5.32
C ARG A 72 1.31 -1.14 -5.87
N MET A 73 0.60 -1.76 -6.80
CA MET A 73 -0.59 -1.13 -7.38
C MET A 73 -1.74 -1.02 -6.38
N LEU A 74 -1.89 -1.97 -5.48
CA LEU A 74 -2.86 -1.84 -4.40
C LEU A 74 -2.54 -0.62 -3.53
N LEU A 75 -1.28 -0.46 -3.17
CA LEU A 75 -0.83 0.68 -2.37
C LEU A 75 -1.05 2.00 -3.12
N LEU A 76 -0.60 2.07 -4.38
CA LEU A 76 -0.74 3.29 -5.16
C LEU A 76 -2.22 3.66 -5.38
N THR A 77 -3.07 2.67 -5.61
CA THR A 77 -4.50 2.91 -5.76
C THR A 77 -5.11 3.42 -4.44
N TYR A 78 -4.68 2.86 -3.33
CA TYR A 78 -5.09 3.34 -2.01
C TYR A 78 -4.66 4.80 -1.79
N LEU A 79 -3.49 5.18 -2.31
CA LEU A 79 -2.92 6.51 -2.15
C LEU A 79 -3.29 7.47 -3.27
N LYS A 80 -4.25 7.15 -4.10
CA LYS A 80 -4.54 7.91 -5.34
C LYS A 80 -4.76 9.41 -5.12
N ASP A 81 -5.24 9.80 -3.94
CA ASP A 81 -5.51 11.20 -3.62
C ASP A 81 -4.35 11.88 -2.88
N GLU A 82 -3.26 11.14 -2.64
CA GLU A 82 -2.09 11.68 -1.95
C GLU A 82 -1.12 12.35 -2.91
N ASP A 83 -0.24 13.18 -2.36
CA ASP A 83 0.84 13.79 -3.13
C ASP A 83 1.96 12.76 -3.34
N PHE A 84 2.08 12.23 -4.54
CA PHE A 84 3.07 11.21 -4.84
C PHE A 84 4.50 11.74 -4.83
N ASP A 85 4.71 13.05 -4.97
CA ASP A 85 6.05 13.61 -4.83
C ASP A 85 6.57 13.43 -3.41
N ILE A 86 5.67 13.33 -2.44
CA ILE A 86 6.02 13.11 -1.04
C ILE A 86 5.93 11.61 -0.70
N ALA A 87 4.85 10.96 -1.11
CA ALA A 87 4.58 9.56 -0.72
C ALA A 87 5.49 8.58 -1.44
N ALA A 88 5.91 8.89 -2.66
CA ALA A 88 6.77 8.03 -3.48
C ALA A 88 7.88 8.88 -4.08
N ASP A 89 8.80 9.31 -3.21
CA ASP A 89 9.81 10.30 -3.57
C ASP A 89 11.05 9.71 -4.24
N GLY A 90 11.15 8.39 -4.32
CA GLY A 90 12.29 7.73 -4.95
C GLY A 90 13.56 7.74 -4.10
N SER A 91 13.46 8.10 -2.83
CA SER A 91 14.61 8.10 -1.94
C SER A 91 15.11 6.67 -1.68
N GLU A 92 16.33 6.56 -1.17
CA GLU A 92 17.01 5.26 -1.02
C GLU A 92 16.20 4.26 -0.21
N TYR A 93 15.58 4.70 0.87
CA TYR A 93 14.78 3.84 1.75
C TYR A 93 13.29 4.09 1.62
N GLY A 94 12.89 4.91 0.65
CA GLY A 94 11.50 5.27 0.45
C GLY A 94 10.85 4.50 -0.69
N LEU A 95 9.57 4.76 -0.85
CA LEU A 95 8.81 4.18 -1.96
C LEU A 95 9.34 4.76 -3.27
N ALA A 96 9.56 3.91 -4.25
CA ALA A 96 10.08 4.32 -5.55
C ALA A 96 9.10 5.27 -6.24
N SER A 97 9.65 6.24 -6.98
CA SER A 97 8.84 7.19 -7.75
C SER A 97 7.96 6.45 -8.76
N LEU A 98 6.81 7.03 -9.06
CA LEU A 98 5.91 6.44 -10.03
C LEU A 98 6.51 6.46 -11.43
N THR A 99 6.35 5.35 -12.15
CA THR A 99 6.69 5.28 -13.57
C THR A 99 5.59 5.99 -14.37
N THR A 100 5.89 6.29 -15.62
CA THR A 100 4.90 6.88 -16.54
C THR A 100 3.70 5.95 -16.70
N ASP A 101 3.94 4.64 -16.78
CA ASP A 101 2.89 3.64 -16.89
C ASP A 101 1.99 3.64 -15.65
N GLU A 102 2.58 3.72 -14.48
CA GLU A 102 1.82 3.77 -13.23
C GLU A 102 0.97 5.03 -13.14
N LYS A 103 1.50 6.17 -13.55
CA LYS A 103 0.74 7.43 -13.59
C LYS A 103 -0.47 7.29 -14.52
N TYR A 104 -0.26 6.68 -15.68
CA TYR A 104 -1.34 6.44 -16.62
C TYR A 104 -2.41 5.54 -16.02
N LYS A 105 -2.01 4.44 -15.41
CA LYS A 105 -2.94 3.50 -14.77
C LYS A 105 -3.76 4.16 -13.69
N LEU A 106 -3.13 5.01 -12.86
CA LEU A 106 -3.85 5.71 -11.80
C LEU A 106 -4.86 6.72 -12.34
N GLN A 107 -4.57 7.34 -13.48
CA GLN A 107 -5.52 8.27 -14.12
C GLN A 107 -6.70 7.54 -14.75
N HIS A 108 -6.54 6.25 -15.05
CA HIS A 108 -7.54 5.45 -15.74
C HIS A 108 -8.04 4.30 -14.89
N LEU A 109 -8.09 4.50 -13.57
CA LEU A 109 -8.70 3.54 -12.67
C LEU A 109 -10.17 3.35 -13.03
N ASN A 110 -10.68 2.17 -12.74
CA ASN A 110 -12.09 1.89 -12.94
C ASN A 110 -12.90 2.74 -11.96
N GLN A 111 -13.43 3.86 -12.47
CA GLN A 111 -14.10 4.85 -11.62
C GLN A 111 -15.58 4.63 -11.47
N ASP A 112 -16.12 3.63 -12.11
CA ASP A 112 -17.52 3.31 -11.87
C ASP A 112 -17.67 2.92 -10.38
N PRO A 113 -18.37 3.75 -9.59
CA PRO A 113 -18.64 3.36 -8.21
C PRO A 113 -19.54 2.15 -8.29
N TYR A 114 -18.99 0.99 -8.18
CA TYR A 114 -19.73 -0.25 -8.35
C TYR A 114 -20.75 -0.12 -9.48
N PRO A 115 -20.54 -0.76 -10.63
CA PRO A 115 -21.58 -0.80 -11.65
C PRO A 115 -22.88 -1.03 -10.92
N ASN A 116 -23.88 -0.22 -11.17
CA ASN A 116 -25.14 -0.29 -10.44
C ASN A 116 -25.71 -1.70 -10.38
N HIS A 117 -25.42 -2.50 -11.37
CA HIS A 117 -25.88 -3.89 -11.41
C HIS A 117 -25.17 -4.79 -10.39
N LEU A 118 -24.06 -4.35 -9.79
CA LEU A 118 -23.36 -5.10 -8.76
C LEU A 118 -23.82 -4.73 -7.35
N ILE A 119 -24.62 -3.68 -7.23
CA ILE A 119 -25.08 -3.19 -5.93
C ILE A 119 -26.44 -3.79 -5.58
N LEU A 120 -26.96 -4.63 -6.38
CA LEU A 120 -28.27 -5.20 -6.15
C LEU A 120 -28.33 -6.14 -4.95
#